data_62b05a021b8e0b1801853872efeb5f73
#
_entry.id   62b05a021b8e0b1801853872efeb5f73
#
_cell.length_a   1.000
_cell.length_b   1.000
_cell.length_c   1.000
_cell.angle_alpha   90.00
_cell.angle_beta   90.00
_cell.angle_gamma   90.00
#
_symmetry.space_group_name_H-M   'P 1'
#
loop_
_entity.id
_entity.type
_entity.pdbx_description
1 polymer ?
#
loop_
_entity_poly.entity_id
_entity_poly.type
_entity_poly.pdbx_seq_one_letter_code
_entity_poly.pdbx_strand_id
1 'polypeptide(L)'
;MEVCGTHTVSAARSGLYGLLPEGIRLISGPGCPVCVTPVGYLDHALALCELPGLTLATFGDLMRVPGSASAGQAGEPPSLALARARGAEVRPVYSPRDALQLASDEPERQVVFLGVGFETTAPAVASVISEAAERRLGNFSVLAACKSIVPALEALASAGEIRVDGFLCPGHLSVIIGAEAYRPLCQRLGLRCAIAGFEPVEMLLAIEALCDQVARNQSRVDNCYPAAVRAQGNPRAREILYRVFEPGDSEWRGLGAIAQSGFAIRQQYADFDAGLRFPVRLPEPREHPGCRCGEVLRGVLDPDQCGLYAGECTPETPRGACMVSSEGSCAARYRYRAERER
;
A
#
# COMPACT_ATOMS: atom_id res chain seq x y z
N MET A 1 6.58 8.42 13.43
CA MET A 1 5.56 8.09 12.40
C MET A 1 5.50 6.58 12.26
N GLU A 2 4.32 5.97 12.32
CA GLU A 2 4.16 4.57 11.92
C GLU A 2 3.96 4.47 10.39
N VAL A 3 4.53 3.43 9.77
CA VAL A 3 4.51 3.25 8.32
C VAL A 3 4.00 1.86 7.94
N CYS A 4 2.91 1.46 8.60
CA CYS A 4 2.24 0.18 8.40
C CYS A 4 0.74 0.29 8.68
N GLY A 5 -0.11 -0.04 7.73
CA GLY A 5 -1.55 -0.01 7.94
C GLY A 5 -2.03 -0.90 9.10
N THR A 6 -1.37 -2.03 9.32
CA THR A 6 -1.68 -2.89 10.47
C THR A 6 -1.34 -2.21 11.80
N HIS A 7 -0.25 -1.44 11.88
CA HIS A 7 0.05 -0.61 13.06
C HIS A 7 -1.02 0.47 13.25
N THR A 8 -1.45 1.14 12.17
CA THR A 8 -2.53 2.13 12.21
C THR A 8 -3.78 1.55 12.86
N VAL A 9 -4.21 0.38 12.40
CA VAL A 9 -5.40 -0.33 12.93
C VAL A 9 -5.19 -0.75 14.38
N SER A 10 -4.03 -1.34 14.70
CA SER A 10 -3.74 -1.80 16.07
C SER A 10 -3.72 -0.64 17.05
N ALA A 11 -3.06 0.47 16.70
CA ALA A 11 -3.01 1.68 17.52
C ALA A 11 -4.41 2.31 17.72
N ALA A 12 -5.23 2.34 16.67
CA ALA A 12 -6.59 2.87 16.76
C ALA A 12 -7.48 1.98 17.65
N ARG A 13 -7.47 0.67 17.41
CA ARG A 13 -8.27 -0.33 18.13
C ARG A 13 -7.93 -0.38 19.62
N SER A 14 -6.64 -0.36 19.95
CA SER A 14 -6.18 -0.43 21.34
C SER A 14 -6.24 0.92 22.08
N GLY A 15 -6.55 1.98 21.37
CA GLY A 15 -6.54 3.33 21.96
C GLY A 15 -5.16 3.90 22.23
N LEU A 16 -4.12 3.36 21.63
CA LEU A 16 -2.73 3.74 21.87
C LEU A 16 -2.47 5.23 21.70
N TYR A 17 -3.11 5.88 20.71
CA TYR A 17 -2.98 7.33 20.49
C TYR A 17 -3.32 8.18 21.73
N GLY A 18 -4.26 7.72 22.57
CA GLY A 18 -4.66 8.45 23.79
C GLY A 18 -3.93 7.99 25.06
N LEU A 19 -3.09 6.94 24.98
CA LEU A 19 -2.32 6.41 26.10
C LEU A 19 -0.89 6.95 26.12
N LEU A 20 -0.42 7.53 25.02
CA LEU A 20 0.93 8.09 24.94
C LEU A 20 1.04 9.35 25.81
N PRO A 21 2.17 9.53 26.53
CA PRO A 21 2.42 10.73 27.31
C PRO A 21 2.41 12.01 26.47
N GLU A 22 2.13 13.15 27.12
CA GLU A 22 2.32 14.45 26.50
C GLU A 22 3.75 14.58 25.95
N GLY A 23 3.89 15.07 24.73
CA GLY A 23 5.17 15.18 24.03
C GLY A 23 5.50 14.00 23.11
N ILE A 24 4.75 12.91 23.15
CA ILE A 24 4.87 11.81 22.19
C ILE A 24 3.62 11.79 21.29
N ARG A 25 3.80 12.06 20.01
CA ARG A 25 2.73 11.98 19.02
C ARG A 25 3.03 10.86 18.02
N LEU A 26 2.16 9.85 17.98
CA LEU A 26 2.17 8.84 16.94
C LEU A 26 1.33 9.33 15.76
N ILE A 27 1.95 9.44 14.60
CA ILE A 27 1.29 9.86 13.36
C ILE A 27 1.33 8.74 12.32
N SER A 28 0.28 8.63 11.54
CA SER A 28 0.22 7.66 10.44
C SER A 28 1.01 8.15 9.23
N GLY A 29 1.68 7.23 8.57
CA GLY A 29 2.43 7.46 7.34
C GLY A 29 1.93 6.60 6.17
N PRO A 30 2.71 6.47 5.09
CA PRO A 30 2.30 5.81 3.85
C PRO A 30 2.39 4.27 3.94
N GLY A 31 1.84 3.68 5.00
CA GLY A 31 1.94 2.25 5.32
C GLY A 31 0.87 1.34 4.72
N CYS A 32 -0.14 1.89 4.04
CA CYS A 32 -1.22 1.12 3.42
C CYS A 32 -1.04 1.07 1.90
N PRO A 33 -0.84 -0.11 1.27
CA PRO A 33 -0.55 -0.21 -0.16
C PRO A 33 -1.70 0.30 -1.05
N VAL A 34 -2.94 0.07 -0.66
CA VAL A 34 -4.14 0.58 -1.36
C VAL A 34 -4.19 2.10 -1.29
N CYS A 35 -3.87 2.66 -0.13
CA CYS A 35 -3.94 4.10 0.11
C CYS A 35 -2.91 4.88 -0.71
N VAL A 36 -1.71 4.32 -0.88
CA VAL A 36 -0.61 4.96 -1.63
C VAL A 36 -0.66 4.68 -3.14
N THR A 37 -1.56 3.81 -3.59
CA THR A 37 -1.76 3.57 -5.02
C THR A 37 -2.42 4.77 -5.68
N PRO A 38 -1.83 5.36 -6.74
CA PRO A 38 -2.36 6.56 -7.39
C PRO A 38 -3.70 6.29 -8.08
N VAL A 39 -4.51 7.32 -8.23
CA VAL A 39 -5.83 7.20 -8.88
C VAL A 39 -5.71 6.74 -10.34
N GLY A 40 -4.68 7.14 -11.07
CA GLY A 40 -4.44 6.70 -12.44
C GLY A 40 -4.28 5.19 -12.61
N TYR A 41 -3.81 4.49 -11.57
CA TYR A 41 -3.79 3.04 -11.58
C TYR A 41 -5.21 2.43 -11.54
N LEU A 42 -6.11 3.04 -10.76
CA LEU A 42 -7.52 2.62 -10.70
C LEU A 42 -8.22 2.93 -12.04
N ASP A 43 -7.90 4.06 -12.67
CA ASP A 43 -8.42 4.41 -14.00
C ASP A 43 -7.94 3.40 -15.05
N HIS A 44 -6.69 2.95 -14.94
CA HIS A 44 -6.17 1.89 -15.81
C HIS A 44 -6.93 0.57 -15.60
N ALA A 45 -7.14 0.17 -14.35
CA ALA A 45 -7.93 -1.02 -14.04
C ALA A 45 -9.37 -0.92 -14.57
N LEU A 46 -10.01 0.25 -14.44
CA LEU A 46 -11.35 0.51 -14.98
C LEU A 46 -11.38 0.45 -16.51
N ALA A 47 -10.39 1.02 -17.18
CA ALA A 47 -10.29 0.94 -18.64
C ALA A 47 -10.10 -0.51 -19.14
N LEU A 48 -9.35 -1.33 -18.39
CA LEU A 48 -9.22 -2.77 -18.69
C LEU A 48 -10.55 -3.52 -18.54
N CYS A 49 -11.43 -3.11 -17.61
CA CYS A 49 -12.77 -3.69 -17.47
C CYS A 49 -13.66 -3.54 -18.70
N GLU A 50 -13.38 -2.57 -19.59
CA GLU A 50 -14.14 -2.33 -20.81
C GLU A 50 -13.74 -3.26 -21.95
N LEU A 51 -12.63 -4.00 -21.81
CA LEU A 51 -12.13 -4.89 -22.86
C LEU A 51 -12.95 -6.20 -22.89
N PRO A 52 -13.45 -6.61 -24.06
CA PRO A 52 -14.20 -7.84 -24.19
C PRO A 52 -13.33 -9.06 -23.93
N GLY A 53 -13.88 -10.06 -23.22
CA GLY A 53 -13.18 -11.31 -22.91
C GLY A 53 -12.09 -11.19 -21.83
N LEU A 54 -11.99 -10.04 -21.14
CA LEU A 54 -11.06 -9.84 -20.05
C LEU A 54 -11.76 -10.04 -18.69
N THR A 55 -11.13 -10.78 -17.79
CA THR A 55 -11.49 -10.91 -16.38
C THR A 55 -10.44 -10.19 -15.54
N LEU A 56 -10.87 -9.23 -14.73
CA LEU A 56 -9.99 -8.53 -13.80
C LEU A 56 -10.05 -9.21 -12.43
N ALA A 57 -8.94 -9.75 -11.95
CA ALA A 57 -8.80 -10.34 -10.62
C ALA A 57 -8.14 -9.34 -9.67
N THR A 58 -8.71 -9.14 -8.48
CA THR A 58 -8.23 -8.13 -7.54
C THR A 58 -8.44 -8.54 -6.09
N PHE A 59 -7.66 -7.98 -5.18
CA PHE A 59 -7.97 -8.04 -3.76
C PHE A 59 -9.26 -7.26 -3.44
N GLY A 60 -10.01 -7.73 -2.46
CA GLY A 60 -11.34 -7.17 -2.15
C GLY A 60 -11.32 -5.69 -1.72
N ASP A 61 -10.24 -5.23 -1.13
CA ASP A 61 -10.07 -3.86 -0.64
C ASP A 61 -9.88 -2.82 -1.78
N LEU A 62 -9.55 -3.25 -3.01
CA LEU A 62 -9.52 -2.38 -4.17
C LEU A 62 -10.90 -2.14 -4.80
N MET A 63 -11.88 -3.01 -4.53
CA MET A 63 -13.19 -3.01 -5.20
C MET A 63 -13.91 -1.66 -5.13
N ARG A 64 -13.80 -0.95 -4.01
CA ARG A 64 -14.53 0.29 -3.74
C ARG A 64 -13.64 1.54 -3.79
N VAL A 65 -12.36 1.40 -4.15
CA VAL A 65 -11.47 2.56 -4.28
C VAL A 65 -11.93 3.42 -5.44
N PRO A 66 -12.16 4.72 -5.20
CA PRO A 66 -12.59 5.64 -6.26
C PRO A 66 -11.51 5.81 -7.32
N GLY A 67 -11.90 5.69 -8.59
CA GLY A 67 -11.17 6.21 -9.75
C GLY A 67 -11.43 7.69 -9.96
N SER A 68 -10.91 8.25 -11.04
CA SER A 68 -11.10 9.66 -11.41
C SER A 68 -12.56 9.96 -11.71
N ALA A 69 -13.11 10.97 -11.04
CA ALA A 69 -14.44 11.47 -11.36
C ALA A 69 -14.38 12.36 -12.61
N SER A 70 -15.33 12.17 -13.52
CA SER A 70 -15.48 13.08 -14.66
C SER A 70 -15.90 14.47 -14.18
N ALA A 71 -15.31 15.51 -14.75
CA ALA A 71 -15.65 16.88 -14.39
C ALA A 71 -17.16 17.12 -14.60
N GLY A 72 -17.85 17.56 -13.53
CA GLY A 72 -19.27 17.89 -13.56
C GLY A 72 -20.24 16.72 -13.37
N GLN A 73 -19.78 15.50 -13.16
CA GLN A 73 -20.66 14.39 -12.77
C GLN A 73 -21.00 14.46 -11.27
N ALA A 74 -22.26 14.78 -10.99
CA ALA A 74 -22.86 14.51 -9.69
C ALA A 74 -23.17 13.02 -9.62
N GLY A 75 -22.59 12.29 -8.64
CA GLY A 75 -22.85 10.86 -8.47
C GLY A 75 -21.73 10.12 -7.74
N GLU A 76 -21.90 8.82 -7.65
CA GLU A 76 -20.88 7.92 -7.11
C GLU A 76 -19.67 7.86 -8.06
N PRO A 77 -18.43 8.04 -7.54
CA PRO A 77 -17.24 7.95 -8.37
C PRO A 77 -17.08 6.55 -8.96
N PRO A 78 -16.46 6.42 -10.15
CA PRO A 78 -16.24 5.10 -10.77
C PRO A 78 -15.39 4.22 -9.84
N SER A 79 -15.74 2.95 -9.75
CA SER A 79 -15.03 1.95 -8.96
C SER A 79 -15.17 0.57 -9.60
N LEU A 80 -14.31 -0.37 -9.22
CA LEU A 80 -14.40 -1.75 -9.72
C LEU A 80 -15.71 -2.42 -9.29
N ALA A 81 -16.24 -2.09 -8.11
CA ALA A 81 -17.54 -2.56 -7.64
C ALA A 81 -18.69 -2.07 -8.56
N LEU A 82 -18.64 -0.79 -8.94
CA LEU A 82 -19.62 -0.21 -9.84
C LEU A 82 -19.48 -0.77 -11.27
N ALA A 83 -18.24 -0.96 -11.76
CA ALA A 83 -17.98 -1.61 -13.05
C ALA A 83 -18.55 -3.02 -13.08
N ARG A 84 -18.31 -3.80 -12.01
CA ARG A 84 -18.90 -5.14 -11.86
C ARG A 84 -20.42 -5.12 -11.85
N ALA A 85 -21.03 -4.18 -11.14
CA ALA A 85 -22.50 -4.03 -11.12
C ALA A 85 -23.09 -3.71 -12.51
N ARG A 86 -22.27 -3.10 -13.40
CA ARG A 86 -22.63 -2.80 -14.79
C ARG A 86 -22.29 -3.93 -15.78
N GLY A 87 -21.82 -5.06 -15.29
CA GLY A 87 -21.57 -6.27 -16.10
C GLY A 87 -20.11 -6.53 -16.44
N ALA A 88 -19.15 -5.75 -15.93
CA ALA A 88 -17.74 -6.07 -16.09
C ALA A 88 -17.34 -7.31 -15.28
N GLU A 89 -16.49 -8.14 -15.86
CA GLU A 89 -15.97 -9.34 -15.20
C GLU A 89 -14.85 -8.99 -14.22
N VAL A 90 -15.24 -8.60 -12.99
CA VAL A 90 -14.31 -8.30 -11.89
C VAL A 90 -14.50 -9.35 -10.79
N ARG A 91 -13.43 -10.06 -10.46
CA ARG A 91 -13.43 -11.15 -9.47
C ARG A 91 -12.52 -10.82 -8.28
N PRO A 92 -13.09 -10.63 -7.08
CA PRO A 92 -12.30 -10.57 -5.86
C PRO A 92 -11.63 -11.93 -5.60
N VAL A 93 -10.32 -11.89 -5.29
CA VAL A 93 -9.51 -13.07 -4.97
C VAL A 93 -8.77 -12.86 -3.65
N TYR A 94 -8.37 -13.93 -2.99
CA TYR A 94 -7.62 -13.87 -1.74
C TYR A 94 -6.10 -13.94 -1.94
N SER A 95 -5.67 -14.43 -3.10
CA SER A 95 -4.26 -14.54 -3.44
C SER A 95 -4.00 -14.36 -4.94
N PRO A 96 -2.77 -14.00 -5.34
CA PRO A 96 -2.39 -14.02 -6.75
C PRO A 96 -2.54 -15.40 -7.39
N ARG A 97 -2.45 -16.48 -6.58
CA ARG A 97 -2.60 -17.86 -7.04
C ARG A 97 -4.01 -18.15 -7.51
N ASP A 98 -5.03 -17.55 -6.87
CA ASP A 98 -6.43 -17.71 -7.30
C ASP A 98 -6.64 -17.10 -8.69
N ALA A 99 -5.99 -15.97 -8.99
CA ALA A 99 -6.03 -15.35 -10.31
C ALA A 99 -5.33 -16.22 -11.37
N LEU A 100 -4.20 -16.85 -11.02
CA LEU A 100 -3.53 -17.80 -11.89
C LEU A 100 -4.39 -19.05 -12.16
N GLN A 101 -5.10 -19.52 -11.14
CA GLN A 101 -6.03 -20.66 -11.28
C GLN A 101 -7.19 -20.30 -12.20
N LEU A 102 -7.78 -19.10 -12.07
CA LEU A 102 -8.80 -18.61 -12.99
C LEU A 102 -8.31 -18.62 -14.45
N ALA A 103 -7.10 -18.20 -14.72
CA ALA A 103 -6.52 -18.23 -16.07
C ALA A 103 -6.37 -19.68 -16.59
N SER A 104 -6.05 -20.62 -15.70
CA SER A 104 -5.95 -22.04 -16.07
C SER A 104 -7.31 -22.67 -16.37
N ASP A 105 -8.35 -22.30 -15.61
CA ASP A 105 -9.69 -22.86 -15.71
C ASP A 105 -10.50 -22.24 -16.87
N GLU A 106 -10.13 -21.01 -17.27
CA GLU A 106 -10.83 -20.24 -18.32
C GLU A 106 -9.85 -19.84 -19.46
N PRO A 107 -9.32 -20.80 -20.24
CA PRO A 107 -8.25 -20.54 -21.23
C PRO A 107 -8.66 -19.58 -22.35
N GLU A 108 -9.95 -19.44 -22.64
CA GLU A 108 -10.47 -18.53 -23.65
C GLU A 108 -10.58 -17.06 -23.16
N ARG A 109 -10.37 -16.83 -21.86
CA ARG A 109 -10.46 -15.49 -21.28
C ARG A 109 -9.08 -14.97 -20.91
N GLN A 110 -8.88 -13.67 -21.07
CA GLN A 110 -7.70 -12.98 -20.56
C GLN A 110 -7.90 -12.65 -19.08
N VAL A 111 -7.00 -13.09 -18.22
CA VAL A 111 -7.04 -12.79 -16.80
C VAL A 111 -5.94 -11.79 -16.45
N VAL A 112 -6.34 -10.64 -15.95
CA VAL A 112 -5.43 -9.60 -15.44
C VAL A 112 -5.55 -9.53 -13.92
N PHE A 113 -4.44 -9.77 -13.22
CA PHE A 113 -4.38 -9.59 -11.77
C PHE A 113 -3.88 -8.19 -11.41
N LEU A 114 -4.58 -7.50 -10.51
CA LEU A 114 -4.15 -6.21 -9.97
C LEU A 114 -3.10 -6.41 -8.86
N GLY A 115 -1.83 -6.26 -9.22
CA GLY A 115 -0.69 -6.51 -8.34
C GLY A 115 -0.37 -5.34 -7.41
N VAL A 116 -1.28 -5.00 -6.48
CA VAL A 116 -1.08 -3.94 -5.48
C VAL A 116 -0.55 -4.53 -4.18
N GLY A 117 0.51 -3.96 -3.63
CA GLY A 117 1.12 -4.44 -2.39
C GLY A 117 2.46 -3.77 -2.09
N PHE A 118 3.08 -4.19 -1.02
CA PHE A 118 4.47 -3.91 -0.69
C PHE A 118 5.34 -5.17 -0.86
N GLU A 119 6.54 -5.15 -0.28
CA GLU A 119 7.48 -6.29 -0.30
C GLU A 119 6.88 -7.57 0.33
N THR A 120 5.81 -7.46 1.11
CA THR A 120 5.07 -8.64 1.62
C THR A 120 4.28 -9.37 0.54
N THR A 121 3.75 -8.64 -0.43
CA THR A 121 2.89 -9.18 -1.51
C THR A 121 3.69 -9.48 -2.78
N ALA A 122 4.68 -8.66 -3.09
CA ALA A 122 5.45 -8.73 -4.33
C ALA A 122 6.10 -10.11 -4.60
N PRO A 123 6.64 -10.86 -3.61
CA PRO A 123 7.16 -12.21 -3.84
C PRO A 123 6.08 -13.21 -4.28
N ALA A 124 4.85 -13.09 -3.76
CA ALA A 124 3.75 -13.95 -4.19
C ALA A 124 3.32 -13.65 -5.64
N VAL A 125 3.28 -12.37 -6.01
CA VAL A 125 3.03 -11.94 -7.40
C VAL A 125 4.15 -12.44 -8.32
N ALA A 126 5.41 -12.31 -7.92
CA ALA A 126 6.55 -12.84 -8.68
C ALA A 126 6.46 -14.37 -8.88
N SER A 127 6.05 -15.09 -7.83
CA SER A 127 5.89 -16.55 -7.90
C SER A 127 4.86 -16.98 -8.95
N VAL A 128 3.71 -16.30 -9.03
CA VAL A 128 2.67 -16.66 -10.01
C VAL A 128 3.05 -16.26 -11.43
N ILE A 129 3.78 -15.17 -11.63
CA ILE A 129 4.34 -14.80 -12.94
C ILE A 129 5.34 -15.86 -13.40
N SER A 130 6.26 -16.29 -12.52
CA SER A 130 7.24 -17.36 -12.83
C SER A 130 6.52 -18.67 -13.17
N GLU A 131 5.53 -19.08 -12.38
CA GLU A 131 4.72 -20.27 -12.63
C GLU A 131 3.93 -20.17 -13.95
N ALA A 132 3.34 -19.02 -14.25
CA ALA A 132 2.64 -18.79 -15.52
C ALA A 132 3.59 -18.95 -16.72
N ALA A 133 4.80 -18.43 -16.61
CA ALA A 133 5.83 -18.57 -17.64
C ALA A 133 6.26 -20.04 -17.83
N GLU A 134 6.53 -20.76 -16.74
CA GLU A 134 6.89 -22.18 -16.77
C GLU A 134 5.77 -23.04 -17.39
N ARG A 135 4.52 -22.72 -17.07
CA ARG A 135 3.31 -23.41 -17.58
C ARG A 135 2.88 -22.91 -18.97
N ARG A 136 3.52 -21.87 -19.50
CA ARG A 136 3.16 -21.22 -20.77
C ARG A 136 1.70 -20.76 -20.83
N LEU A 137 1.21 -20.21 -19.71
CA LEU A 137 -0.15 -19.67 -19.65
C LEU A 137 -0.20 -18.29 -20.32
N GLY A 138 -0.52 -18.29 -21.62
CA GLY A 138 -0.54 -17.07 -22.43
C GLY A 138 -1.73 -16.13 -22.14
N ASN A 139 -2.68 -16.51 -21.31
CA ASN A 139 -3.87 -15.72 -20.96
C ASN A 139 -3.83 -15.10 -19.56
N PHE A 140 -2.70 -15.18 -18.85
CA PHE A 140 -2.48 -14.54 -17.55
C PHE A 140 -1.56 -13.33 -17.68
N SER A 141 -1.84 -12.26 -16.98
CA SER A 141 -0.94 -11.11 -16.84
C SER A 141 -1.22 -10.33 -15.54
N VAL A 142 -0.32 -9.42 -15.20
CA VAL A 142 -0.38 -8.61 -13.97
C VAL A 142 -0.27 -7.13 -14.32
N LEU A 143 -1.18 -6.33 -13.84
CA LEU A 143 -1.00 -4.88 -13.78
C LEU A 143 -0.24 -4.58 -12.48
N ALA A 144 1.08 -4.40 -12.59
CA ALA A 144 1.97 -4.31 -11.44
C ALA A 144 1.95 -2.91 -10.81
N ALA A 145 1.72 -2.85 -9.50
CA ALA A 145 1.82 -1.64 -8.68
C ALA A 145 2.38 -1.92 -7.28
N CYS A 146 3.12 -3.02 -7.13
CA CYS A 146 3.85 -3.28 -5.89
C CYS A 146 4.93 -2.22 -5.67
N LYS A 147 5.09 -1.80 -4.42
CA LYS A 147 5.95 -0.69 -4.01
C LYS A 147 6.98 -1.12 -2.97
N SER A 148 8.09 -0.39 -2.91
CA SER A 148 9.14 -0.56 -1.90
C SER A 148 9.10 0.57 -0.89
N ILE A 149 9.05 0.20 0.41
CA ILE A 149 8.84 1.19 1.48
C ILE A 149 10.09 2.04 1.76
N VAL A 150 11.29 1.47 1.67
CA VAL A 150 12.52 2.17 2.08
C VAL A 150 12.77 3.45 1.27
N PRO A 151 12.66 3.46 -0.08
CA PRO A 151 12.78 4.70 -0.85
C PRO A 151 11.69 5.73 -0.52
N ALA A 152 10.48 5.28 -0.17
CA ALA A 152 9.40 6.18 0.23
C ALA A 152 9.68 6.86 1.57
N LEU A 153 10.27 6.15 2.54
CA LEU A 153 10.71 6.74 3.82
C LEU A 153 11.82 7.77 3.61
N GLU A 154 12.75 7.48 2.69
CA GLU A 154 13.81 8.40 2.32
C GLU A 154 13.24 9.69 1.69
N ALA A 155 12.32 9.55 0.74
CA ALA A 155 11.66 10.67 0.09
C ALA A 155 10.84 11.52 1.08
N LEU A 156 10.09 10.87 1.97
CA LEU A 156 9.28 11.53 2.99
C LEU A 156 10.13 12.34 3.97
N ALA A 157 11.23 11.75 4.43
CA ALA A 157 12.15 12.43 5.35
C ALA A 157 12.89 13.60 4.68
N SER A 158 13.14 13.50 3.37
CA SER A 158 13.84 14.54 2.60
C SER A 158 12.92 15.68 2.16
N ALA A 159 11.61 15.47 2.14
CA ALA A 159 10.65 16.50 1.71
C ALA A 159 10.55 17.70 2.65
N GLY A 160 10.91 17.53 3.93
CA GLY A 160 10.94 18.61 4.93
C GLY A 160 9.59 19.21 5.32
N GLU A 161 8.47 18.66 4.83
CA GLU A 161 7.11 19.13 5.14
C GLU A 161 6.69 18.81 6.58
N ILE A 162 7.24 17.75 7.14
CA ILE A 162 6.94 17.30 8.51
C ILE A 162 8.23 16.89 9.22
N ARG A 163 8.32 17.24 10.49
CA ARG A 163 9.41 16.79 11.36
C ARG A 163 9.02 15.45 11.98
N VAL A 164 9.65 14.38 11.51
CA VAL A 164 9.52 13.03 12.06
C VAL A 164 10.78 12.70 12.83
N ASP A 165 10.66 12.48 14.14
CA ASP A 165 11.81 12.15 15.00
C ASP A 165 12.23 10.68 14.85
N GLY A 166 11.30 9.80 14.42
CA GLY A 166 11.60 8.41 14.17
C GLY A 166 10.48 7.66 13.47
N PHE A 167 10.83 6.54 12.83
CA PHE A 167 9.91 5.67 12.13
C PHE A 167 9.65 4.37 12.90
N LEU A 168 8.37 4.07 13.13
CA LEU A 168 7.91 2.77 13.59
C LEU A 168 7.73 1.89 12.34
N CYS A 169 8.71 1.00 12.11
CA CYS A 169 8.80 0.18 10.92
C CYS A 169 7.94 -1.09 11.01
N PRO A 170 7.33 -1.55 9.89
CA PRO A 170 6.40 -2.67 9.87
C PRO A 170 7.10 -4.01 10.11
N GLY A 171 6.63 -4.80 11.08
CA GLY A 171 7.19 -6.11 11.42
C GLY A 171 7.10 -7.09 10.26
N HIS A 172 5.91 -7.29 9.67
CA HIS A 172 5.73 -8.28 8.60
C HIS A 172 6.48 -7.95 7.30
N LEU A 173 6.63 -6.67 6.98
CA LEU A 173 7.45 -6.24 5.83
C LEU A 173 8.94 -6.50 6.15
N SER A 174 9.37 -6.21 7.38
CA SER A 174 10.73 -6.43 7.84
C SER A 174 11.12 -7.92 7.89
N VAL A 175 10.15 -8.83 8.01
CA VAL A 175 10.39 -10.28 7.82
C VAL A 175 10.94 -10.57 6.41
N ILE A 176 10.48 -9.83 5.41
CA ILE A 176 10.91 -10.03 4.02
C ILE A 176 12.24 -9.32 3.74
N ILE A 177 12.33 -8.01 4.04
CA ILE A 177 13.49 -7.20 3.64
C ILE A 177 14.66 -7.26 4.64
N GLY A 178 14.37 -7.57 5.92
CA GLY A 178 15.34 -7.59 7.01
C GLY A 178 15.52 -6.26 7.71
N ALA A 179 16.01 -6.31 8.94
CA ALA A 179 16.30 -5.10 9.73
C ALA A 179 17.41 -4.25 9.10
N GLU A 180 18.38 -4.87 8.45
CA GLU A 180 19.50 -4.18 7.78
C GLU A 180 19.04 -3.27 6.64
N ALA A 181 17.88 -3.51 6.04
CA ALA A 181 17.36 -2.70 4.95
C ALA A 181 17.12 -1.22 5.35
N TYR A 182 16.87 -0.95 6.63
CA TYR A 182 16.68 0.42 7.14
C TYR A 182 17.97 1.11 7.53
N ARG A 183 19.10 0.38 7.65
CA ARG A 183 20.39 0.94 8.09
C ARG A 183 20.86 2.14 7.25
N PRO A 184 20.73 2.13 5.91
CA PRO A 184 21.11 3.28 5.10
C PRO A 184 20.37 4.57 5.47
N LEU A 185 19.10 4.49 5.88
CA LEU A 185 18.31 5.65 6.31
C LEU A 185 18.90 6.27 7.58
N CYS A 186 19.31 5.42 8.53
CA CYS A 186 19.96 5.88 9.78
C CYS A 186 21.33 6.49 9.50
N GLN A 187 22.15 5.85 8.68
CA GLN A 187 23.52 6.26 8.42
C GLN A 187 23.63 7.52 7.56
N ARG A 188 22.81 7.65 6.52
CA ARG A 188 22.88 8.76 5.56
C ARG A 188 22.05 9.97 5.97
N LEU A 189 20.88 9.73 6.57
CA LEU A 189 19.88 10.76 6.87
C LEU A 189 19.72 11.04 8.37
N GLY A 190 20.42 10.31 9.21
CA GLY A 190 20.27 10.45 10.66
C GLY A 190 18.91 10.03 11.19
N LEU A 191 18.15 9.22 10.43
CA LEU A 191 16.82 8.78 10.84
C LEU A 191 16.88 7.73 11.94
N ARG A 192 15.87 7.68 12.76
CA ARG A 192 15.71 6.70 13.82
C ARG A 192 14.64 5.70 13.41
N CYS A 193 14.95 4.41 13.50
CA CYS A 193 14.05 3.35 13.08
C CYS A 193 13.89 2.33 14.21
N ALA A 194 12.65 1.91 14.48
CA ALA A 194 12.36 0.77 15.35
C ALA A 194 11.35 -0.14 14.68
N ILE A 195 11.66 -1.43 14.59
CA ILE A 195 10.78 -2.43 13.99
C ILE A 195 9.88 -2.97 15.09
N ALA A 196 8.56 -2.89 14.90
CA ALA A 196 7.58 -3.37 15.86
C ALA A 196 6.80 -4.59 15.35
N GLY A 197 6.36 -5.45 16.27
CA GLY A 197 5.24 -6.34 16.06
C GLY A 197 3.91 -5.57 16.08
N PHE A 198 2.79 -6.27 16.26
CA PHE A 198 1.46 -5.69 16.04
C PHE A 198 0.61 -5.61 17.30
N GLU A 199 1.04 -6.27 18.36
CA GLU A 199 0.38 -6.14 19.65
C GLU A 199 0.72 -4.78 20.28
N PRO A 200 -0.22 -4.17 21.04
CA PRO A 200 0.00 -2.85 21.64
C PRO A 200 1.28 -2.75 22.46
N VAL A 201 1.64 -3.81 23.19
CA VAL A 201 2.87 -3.86 23.99
C VAL A 201 4.12 -3.85 23.09
N GLU A 202 4.10 -4.58 21.97
CA GLU A 202 5.21 -4.61 21.02
C GLU A 202 5.42 -3.24 20.35
N MET A 203 4.32 -2.54 20.05
CA MET A 203 4.38 -1.18 19.53
C MET A 203 4.93 -0.20 20.58
N LEU A 204 4.51 -0.32 21.85
CA LEU A 204 5.03 0.52 22.94
C LEU A 204 6.52 0.32 23.16
N LEU A 205 7.02 -0.92 23.15
CA LEU A 205 8.46 -1.22 23.26
C LEU A 205 9.26 -0.57 22.13
N ALA A 206 8.74 -0.57 20.91
CA ALA A 206 9.40 0.08 19.79
C ALA A 206 9.32 1.62 19.86
N ILE A 207 8.23 2.19 20.37
CA ILE A 207 8.12 3.62 20.65
C ILE A 207 9.12 4.03 21.75
N GLU A 208 9.24 3.24 22.81
CA GLU A 208 10.24 3.46 23.87
C GLU A 208 11.66 3.45 23.30
N ALA A 209 12.00 2.47 22.45
CA ALA A 209 13.29 2.43 21.78
C ALA A 209 13.57 3.69 20.92
N LEU A 210 12.55 4.20 20.21
CA LEU A 210 12.67 5.45 19.49
C LEU A 210 12.88 6.66 20.41
N CYS A 211 12.18 6.72 21.54
CA CYS A 211 12.37 7.76 22.54
C CYS A 211 13.78 7.73 23.13
N ASP A 212 14.33 6.53 23.41
CA ASP A 212 15.73 6.38 23.87
C ASP A 212 16.73 6.87 22.82
N GLN A 213 16.51 6.53 21.53
CA GLN A 213 17.32 7.05 20.43
C GLN A 213 17.30 8.59 20.36
N VAL A 214 16.11 9.19 20.52
CA VAL A 214 15.97 10.68 20.54
C VAL A 214 16.70 11.27 21.73
N ALA A 215 16.48 10.74 22.95
CA ALA A 215 17.10 11.24 24.18
C ALA A 215 18.62 11.17 24.14
N ARG A 216 19.19 10.13 23.53
CA ARG A 216 20.65 9.95 23.39
C ARG A 216 21.21 10.54 22.11
N ASN A 217 20.39 11.15 21.28
CA ASN A 217 20.76 11.65 19.96
C ASN A 217 21.47 10.59 19.08
N GLN A 218 20.94 9.38 19.07
CA GLN A 218 21.44 8.25 18.31
C GLN A 218 20.53 7.94 17.14
N SER A 219 21.12 7.51 16.03
CA SER A 219 20.40 7.07 14.82
C SER A 219 20.79 5.64 14.51
N ARG A 220 19.90 4.71 14.76
CA ARG A 220 20.10 3.28 14.54
C ARG A 220 18.80 2.57 14.20
N VAL A 221 18.89 1.29 13.87
CA VAL A 221 17.74 0.41 13.69
C VAL A 221 17.63 -0.47 14.94
N ASP A 222 16.57 -0.32 15.71
CA ASP A 222 16.24 -1.21 16.81
C ASP A 222 15.22 -2.25 16.33
N ASN A 223 15.58 -3.53 16.41
CA ASN A 223 14.67 -4.61 16.10
C ASN A 223 13.95 -5.06 17.38
N CYS A 224 12.75 -4.51 17.61
CA CYS A 224 11.89 -4.86 18.76
C CYS A 224 10.96 -6.06 18.45
N TYR A 225 11.13 -6.73 17.29
CA TYR A 225 10.38 -7.92 16.89
C TYR A 225 11.31 -9.08 16.46
N PRO A 226 12.31 -9.44 17.30
CA PRO A 226 13.35 -10.41 16.93
C PRO A 226 12.83 -11.84 16.74
N ALA A 227 11.65 -12.16 17.28
CA ALA A 227 11.03 -13.47 17.09
C ALA A 227 10.70 -13.76 15.61
N ALA A 228 10.39 -12.73 14.82
CA ALA A 228 10.02 -12.87 13.41
C ALA A 228 11.03 -12.24 12.46
N VAL A 229 11.67 -11.14 12.85
CA VAL A 229 12.52 -10.32 11.96
C VAL A 229 13.99 -10.68 12.14
N ARG A 230 14.64 -11.08 11.06
CA ARG A 230 16.08 -11.32 10.98
C ARG A 230 16.80 -10.13 10.35
N ALA A 231 18.12 -10.04 10.55
CA ALA A 231 18.93 -8.96 9.99
C ALA A 231 18.82 -8.88 8.46
N GLN A 232 18.94 -10.01 7.75
CA GLN A 232 18.91 -10.09 6.28
C GLN A 232 17.52 -10.34 5.70
N GLY A 233 16.49 -10.52 6.54
CA GLY A 233 15.14 -10.85 6.12
C GLY A 233 15.00 -12.30 5.61
N ASN A 234 14.15 -12.49 4.60
CA ASN A 234 13.89 -13.77 3.95
C ASN A 234 14.60 -13.87 2.59
N PRO A 235 15.76 -14.57 2.50
CA PRO A 235 16.52 -14.64 1.26
C PRO A 235 15.72 -15.29 0.11
N ARG A 236 14.91 -16.32 0.41
CA ARG A 236 14.12 -17.02 -0.60
C ARG A 236 13.02 -16.13 -1.20
N ALA A 237 12.32 -15.38 -0.36
CA ALA A 237 11.31 -14.45 -0.83
C ALA A 237 11.94 -13.34 -1.71
N ARG A 238 13.10 -12.82 -1.30
CA ARG A 238 13.85 -11.83 -2.07
C ARG A 238 14.38 -12.40 -3.40
N GLU A 239 14.87 -13.64 -3.41
CA GLU A 239 15.29 -14.31 -4.63
C GLU A 239 14.14 -14.42 -5.64
N ILE A 240 12.97 -14.89 -5.21
CA ILE A 240 11.78 -15.00 -6.06
C ILE A 240 11.36 -13.63 -6.57
N LEU A 241 11.31 -12.63 -5.68
CA LEU A 241 10.96 -11.26 -6.02
C LEU A 241 11.86 -10.72 -7.14
N TYR A 242 13.18 -10.74 -6.95
CA TYR A 242 14.13 -10.15 -7.89
C TYR A 242 14.42 -11.01 -9.12
N ARG A 243 13.93 -12.24 -9.19
CA ARG A 243 13.91 -13.05 -10.41
C ARG A 243 12.97 -12.46 -11.45
N VAL A 244 11.80 -11.96 -11.01
CA VAL A 244 10.74 -11.47 -11.88
C VAL A 244 10.71 -9.94 -11.95
N PHE A 245 11.00 -9.29 -10.84
CA PHE A 245 10.97 -7.84 -10.74
C PHE A 245 12.37 -7.23 -10.63
N GLU A 246 12.44 -5.99 -11.02
CA GLU A 246 13.57 -5.10 -10.73
C GLU A 246 13.08 -3.79 -10.13
N PRO A 247 13.90 -3.07 -9.34
CA PRO A 247 13.53 -1.75 -8.86
C PRO A 247 13.26 -0.80 -10.02
N GLY A 248 12.20 -0.04 -9.91
CA GLY A 248 11.78 0.96 -10.88
C GLY A 248 11.15 2.16 -10.20
N ASP A 249 11.01 3.24 -10.92
CA ASP A 249 10.34 4.44 -10.43
C ASP A 249 8.84 4.15 -10.27
N SER A 250 8.23 4.74 -9.26
CA SER A 250 6.80 4.55 -9.02
C SER A 250 6.16 5.82 -8.51
N GLU A 251 4.94 6.07 -8.97
CA GLU A 251 4.11 7.14 -8.47
C GLU A 251 3.39 6.71 -7.19
N TRP A 252 3.41 7.56 -6.19
CA TRP A 252 2.74 7.35 -4.90
C TRP A 252 1.69 8.43 -4.67
N ARG A 253 0.48 8.02 -4.31
CA ARG A 253 -0.57 8.97 -3.93
C ARG A 253 -0.07 9.89 -2.81
N GLY A 254 -0.14 11.19 -3.06
CA GLY A 254 0.25 12.23 -2.11
C GLY A 254 1.76 12.49 -1.99
N LEU A 255 2.63 11.62 -2.54
CA LEU A 255 4.08 11.77 -2.49
C LEU A 255 4.68 12.01 -3.90
N GLY A 256 3.89 11.80 -4.96
CA GLY A 256 4.36 11.93 -6.33
C GLY A 256 5.27 10.79 -6.80
N ALA A 257 6.07 11.05 -7.82
CA ALA A 257 7.02 10.09 -8.35
C ALA A 257 8.24 9.94 -7.44
N ILE A 258 8.53 8.72 -7.05
CA ILE A 258 9.70 8.38 -6.21
C ILE A 258 10.55 7.38 -6.98
N ALA A 259 11.83 7.73 -7.18
CA ALA A 259 12.78 6.89 -7.88
C ALA A 259 13.00 5.55 -7.14
N GLN A 260 13.10 4.46 -7.89
CA GLN A 260 13.40 3.11 -7.40
C GLN A 260 12.46 2.62 -6.28
N SER A 261 11.24 3.14 -6.22
CA SER A 261 10.26 2.84 -5.17
C SER A 261 9.16 1.88 -5.61
N GLY A 262 9.25 1.33 -6.80
CA GLY A 262 8.35 0.33 -7.35
C GLY A 262 9.09 -0.92 -7.79
N PHE A 263 8.30 -1.91 -8.19
CA PHE A 263 8.77 -3.17 -8.75
C PHE A 263 8.29 -3.29 -10.19
N ALA A 264 9.19 -3.04 -11.16
CA ALA A 264 8.93 -3.21 -12.59
C ALA A 264 9.14 -4.68 -12.99
N ILE A 265 8.27 -5.21 -13.85
CA ILE A 265 8.42 -6.56 -14.39
C ILE A 265 9.61 -6.56 -15.35
N ARG A 266 10.56 -7.50 -15.16
CA ARG A 266 11.74 -7.62 -16.02
C ARG A 266 11.36 -7.96 -17.44
N GLN A 267 12.16 -7.50 -18.40
CA GLN A 267 11.95 -7.69 -19.84
C GLN A 267 11.69 -9.17 -20.24
N GLN A 268 12.34 -10.11 -19.58
CA GLN A 268 12.12 -11.54 -19.85
C GLN A 268 10.72 -12.06 -19.48
N TYR A 269 9.95 -11.28 -18.72
CA TYR A 269 8.56 -11.55 -18.33
C TYR A 269 7.58 -10.50 -18.89
N ALA A 270 7.99 -9.72 -19.89
CA ALA A 270 7.18 -8.64 -20.46
C ALA A 270 5.81 -9.10 -20.98
N ASP A 271 5.70 -10.34 -21.44
CA ASP A 271 4.45 -10.96 -21.87
C ASP A 271 3.40 -11.07 -20.75
N PHE A 272 3.84 -10.96 -19.49
CA PHE A 272 2.97 -10.96 -18.30
C PHE A 272 2.69 -9.56 -17.76
N ASP A 273 3.19 -8.51 -18.40
CA ASP A 273 2.87 -7.13 -18.05
C ASP A 273 1.58 -6.67 -18.74
N ALA A 274 0.51 -6.52 -17.97
CA ALA A 274 -0.77 -6.11 -18.50
C ALA A 274 -0.75 -4.69 -19.08
N GLY A 275 0.10 -3.81 -18.56
CA GLY A 275 0.25 -2.45 -19.07
C GLY A 275 0.86 -2.40 -20.46
N LEU A 276 1.77 -3.32 -20.79
CA LEU A 276 2.35 -3.47 -22.14
C LEU A 276 1.41 -4.25 -23.06
N ARG A 277 0.73 -5.25 -22.51
CA ARG A 277 -0.09 -6.18 -23.29
C ARG A 277 -1.42 -5.59 -23.76
N PHE A 278 -2.04 -4.76 -22.92
CA PHE A 278 -3.33 -4.16 -23.20
C PHE A 278 -3.24 -2.62 -23.22
N PRO A 279 -2.82 -2.04 -24.34
CA PRO A 279 -2.78 -0.60 -24.46
C PRO A 279 -4.20 -0.03 -24.42
N VAL A 280 -4.51 0.75 -23.40
CA VAL A 280 -5.79 1.43 -23.23
C VAL A 280 -5.58 2.94 -23.12
N ARG A 281 -6.58 3.70 -23.55
CA ARG A 281 -6.55 5.15 -23.38
C ARG A 281 -6.94 5.49 -21.95
N LEU A 282 -6.05 6.16 -21.23
CA LEU A 282 -6.28 6.60 -19.87
C LEU A 282 -6.78 8.04 -19.81
N PRO A 283 -7.73 8.36 -18.92
CA PRO A 283 -8.08 9.74 -18.64
C PRO A 283 -6.93 10.45 -17.90
N GLU A 284 -6.97 11.78 -17.84
CA GLU A 284 -6.11 12.53 -16.93
C GLU A 284 -6.49 12.20 -15.48
N PRO A 285 -5.56 11.72 -14.65
CA PRO A 285 -5.86 11.32 -13.28
C PRO A 285 -6.36 12.50 -12.44
N ARG A 286 -7.52 12.34 -11.76
CA ARG A 286 -8.11 13.38 -10.94
C ARG A 286 -8.65 12.81 -9.64
N GLU A 287 -8.05 13.21 -8.54
CA GLU A 287 -8.59 12.91 -7.22
C GLU A 287 -9.79 13.81 -6.89
N HIS A 288 -10.64 13.38 -5.95
CA HIS A 288 -11.73 14.22 -5.47
C HIS A 288 -11.17 15.51 -4.87
N PRO A 289 -11.60 16.71 -5.33
CA PRO A 289 -10.95 17.99 -4.98
C PRO A 289 -10.97 18.32 -3.46
N GLY A 290 -11.94 17.78 -2.73
CA GLY A 290 -11.99 17.93 -1.26
C GLY A 290 -11.25 16.84 -0.48
N CYS A 291 -10.73 15.80 -1.15
CA CYS A 291 -10.05 14.71 -0.47
C CYS A 291 -8.61 15.10 -0.11
N ARG A 292 -8.26 15.00 1.15
CA ARG A 292 -6.91 15.30 1.66
C ARG A 292 -6.12 14.03 2.03
N CYS A 293 -6.44 12.91 1.38
CA CYS A 293 -5.78 11.62 1.61
C CYS A 293 -4.25 11.71 1.48
N GLY A 294 -3.75 12.43 0.47
CA GLY A 294 -2.31 12.64 0.27
C GLY A 294 -1.63 13.35 1.45
N GLU A 295 -2.28 14.33 2.08
CA GLU A 295 -1.74 15.02 3.25
C GLU A 295 -1.76 14.13 4.50
N VAL A 296 -2.79 13.29 4.64
CA VAL A 296 -2.87 12.29 5.72
C VAL A 296 -1.74 11.28 5.57
N LEU A 297 -1.46 10.79 4.35
CA LEU A 297 -0.39 9.84 4.07
C LEU A 297 1.00 10.41 4.35
N ARG A 298 1.19 11.72 4.16
CA ARG A 298 2.43 12.40 4.54
C ARG A 298 2.52 12.75 6.03
N GLY A 299 1.43 12.54 6.79
CA GLY A 299 1.36 12.88 8.20
C GLY A 299 1.23 14.38 8.50
N VAL A 300 0.95 15.19 7.47
CA VAL A 300 0.74 16.65 7.58
C VAL A 300 -0.62 16.95 8.22
N LEU A 301 -1.59 16.07 8.01
CA LEU A 301 -2.97 16.22 8.45
C LEU A 301 -3.44 14.96 9.18
N ASP A 302 -4.12 15.11 10.30
CA ASP A 302 -4.87 14.01 10.91
C ASP A 302 -6.20 13.79 10.17
N PRO A 303 -6.73 12.56 10.09
CA PRO A 303 -7.96 12.26 9.35
C PRO A 303 -9.17 13.13 9.72
N ASP A 304 -9.34 13.45 11.00
CA ASP A 304 -10.45 14.26 11.53
C ASP A 304 -10.36 15.76 11.19
N GLN A 305 -9.22 16.22 10.70
CA GLN A 305 -9.05 17.57 10.17
C GLN A 305 -9.44 17.70 8.69
N CYS A 306 -9.73 16.57 8.00
CA CYS A 306 -10.23 16.59 6.64
C CYS A 306 -11.70 17.01 6.61
N GLY A 307 -12.04 18.07 5.84
CA GLY A 307 -13.41 18.59 5.79
C GLY A 307 -14.48 17.61 5.28
N LEU A 308 -14.08 16.54 4.60
CA LEU A 308 -15.02 15.49 4.16
C LEU A 308 -15.19 14.36 5.20
N TYR A 309 -14.29 14.28 6.19
CA TYR A 309 -14.25 13.16 7.13
C TYR A 309 -15.52 13.04 7.96
N ALA A 310 -16.07 11.82 8.04
CA ALA A 310 -17.28 11.47 8.77
C ALA A 310 -18.56 12.23 8.35
N GLY A 311 -18.46 13.09 7.34
CA GLY A 311 -19.59 13.73 6.67
C GLY A 311 -19.85 13.10 5.31
N GLU A 312 -19.29 13.69 4.24
CA GLU A 312 -19.43 13.18 2.87
C GLU A 312 -18.56 11.93 2.61
N CYS A 313 -17.45 11.77 3.36
CA CYS A 313 -16.53 10.65 3.23
C CYS A 313 -16.67 9.69 4.42
N THR A 314 -17.35 8.58 4.20
CA THR A 314 -17.56 7.49 5.15
C THR A 314 -17.15 6.15 4.50
N PRO A 315 -17.07 5.05 5.25
CA PRO A 315 -16.84 3.73 4.64
C PRO A 315 -17.93 3.32 3.64
N GLU A 316 -19.13 3.86 3.76
CA GLU A 316 -20.26 3.63 2.83
C GLU A 316 -20.13 4.47 1.57
N THR A 317 -19.65 5.73 1.71
CA THR A 317 -19.51 6.71 0.63
C THR A 317 -18.08 7.25 0.54
N PRO A 318 -17.06 6.41 0.28
CA PRO A 318 -15.68 6.83 0.32
C PRO A 318 -15.34 7.80 -0.81
N ARG A 319 -14.62 8.88 -0.48
CA ARG A 319 -14.11 9.86 -1.45
C ARG A 319 -12.62 9.67 -1.74
N GLY A 320 -11.94 8.85 -0.93
CA GLY A 320 -10.53 8.52 -1.11
C GLY A 320 -10.18 7.13 -0.59
N ALA A 321 -9.06 6.60 -1.07
CA ALA A 321 -8.60 5.24 -0.77
C ALA A 321 -8.40 4.97 0.74
N CYS A 322 -7.99 5.98 1.52
CA CYS A 322 -7.77 5.83 2.97
C CYS A 322 -9.06 5.54 3.76
N MET A 323 -10.25 5.83 3.19
CA MET A 323 -11.53 5.49 3.81
C MET A 323 -12.04 4.10 3.36
N VAL A 324 -11.54 3.56 2.24
CA VAL A 324 -11.92 2.24 1.73
C VAL A 324 -11.13 1.13 2.41
N SER A 325 -9.81 1.23 2.39
CA SER A 325 -8.94 0.20 2.95
C SER A 325 -9.15 0.05 4.45
N SER A 326 -9.28 -1.18 4.92
CA SER A 326 -9.34 -1.47 6.36
C SER A 326 -8.08 -1.02 7.11
N GLU A 327 -6.96 -0.90 6.41
CA GLU A 327 -5.68 -0.43 6.91
C GLU A 327 -5.46 1.07 6.69
N GLY A 328 -6.42 1.77 6.09
CA GLY A 328 -6.33 3.20 5.84
C GLY A 328 -6.53 4.02 7.11
N SER A 329 -5.75 5.07 7.28
CA SER A 329 -5.78 5.94 8.46
C SER A 329 -7.17 6.54 8.72
N CYS A 330 -7.88 6.97 7.65
CA CYS A 330 -9.24 7.49 7.77
C CYS A 330 -10.24 6.41 8.24
N ALA A 331 -10.20 5.22 7.63
CA ALA A 331 -11.10 4.13 7.99
C ALA A 331 -10.85 3.60 9.40
N ALA A 332 -9.58 3.46 9.80
CA ALA A 332 -9.21 3.05 11.16
C ALA A 332 -9.70 4.07 12.20
N ARG A 333 -9.44 5.37 11.94
CA ARG A 333 -9.90 6.45 12.84
C ARG A 333 -11.43 6.49 12.93
N TYR A 334 -12.14 6.34 11.81
CA TYR A 334 -13.60 6.34 11.76
C TYR A 334 -14.19 5.18 12.57
N ARG A 335 -13.70 3.97 12.34
CA ARG A 335 -14.21 2.75 12.97
C ARG A 335 -14.03 2.75 14.49
N TYR A 336 -12.84 3.10 14.96
CA TYR A 336 -12.47 2.96 16.38
C TYR A 336 -12.70 4.22 17.21
N ARG A 337 -13.01 5.39 16.60
CA ARG A 337 -13.47 6.57 17.33
C ARG A 337 -14.86 6.35 17.91
N ALA A 338 -15.78 5.79 17.13
CA ALA A 338 -17.15 5.53 17.55
C ALA A 338 -17.26 4.53 18.73
N GLU A 339 -16.25 3.69 18.93
CA GLU A 339 -16.20 2.76 20.07
C GLU A 339 -15.78 3.43 21.39
N ARG A 340 -15.15 4.60 21.33
CA ARG A 340 -14.72 5.38 22.51
C ARG A 340 -15.77 6.36 23.01
N GLU A 341 -16.69 6.74 22.17
CA GLU A 341 -17.78 7.67 22.48
C GLU A 341 -19.06 6.92 22.96
N ARG A 342 -19.02 5.58 23.02
CA ARG A 342 -20.02 4.69 23.63
C ARG A 342 -19.57 4.19 24.98
#